data_093422177a8feec7d3f52d0b879de736
#
_entry.id   093422177a8feec7d3f52d0b879de736
#
_cell.length_a   1.000
_cell.length_b   1.000
_cell.length_c   1.000
_cell.angle_alpha   90.00
_cell.angle_beta   90.00
_cell.angle_gamma   90.00
#
_symmetry.space_group_name_H-M   'P 1'
#
loop_
_entity.id
_entity.type
_entity.pdbx_description
1 polymer ?
#
loop_
_entity_poly.entity_id
_entity_poly.type
_entity_poly.pdbx_seq_one_letter_code
_entity_poly.pdbx_strand_id
1 'polypeptide(L)'
;MKKAHPVIDTHAHLDELPDPEAAIKEAREGGLLAIVAVGQDISSNLKTLEIAGRHPGFIFPAVGYHPWRLNPDTDEETLSRIDENLTHCVALGEIGLDYKAKTKKKVQKAIFLELLAIARKHDKPVIVHCRYSHETAYRMVKEVGIRKAIFHWYSGPIDLIPLIADAGYYMSACPALLYNAYHSSAINAVPLSKLLLETDTPVQYQELAARPVHVQVTLQEVARVKGMNIEEIAEQTTQNAKACFALTDVV
;
A
#
# COMPACT_ATOMS: atom_id res chain seq x y z
N MET A 1 -26.78 12.07 -3.16
CA MET A 1 -25.44 11.54 -2.77
C MET A 1 -25.37 10.10 -3.25
N LYS A 2 -24.30 9.68 -3.96
CA LYS A 2 -24.09 8.26 -4.28
C LYS A 2 -23.90 7.50 -2.96
N LYS A 3 -24.44 6.30 -2.87
CA LYS A 3 -24.28 5.41 -1.70
C LYS A 3 -22.80 5.12 -1.50
N ALA A 4 -22.25 5.45 -0.33
CA ALA A 4 -20.89 5.04 0.04
C ALA A 4 -20.87 3.54 0.33
N HIS A 5 -19.81 2.86 -0.11
CA HIS A 5 -19.61 1.44 0.16
C HIS A 5 -18.55 1.25 1.25
N PRO A 6 -18.73 0.30 2.16
CA PRO A 6 -17.73 -0.01 3.19
C PRO A 6 -16.47 -0.60 2.53
N VAL A 7 -15.36 0.15 2.56
CA VAL A 7 -14.08 -0.23 1.97
C VAL A 7 -12.91 0.19 2.85
N ILE A 8 -11.74 -0.34 2.59
CA ILE A 8 -10.48 -0.01 3.26
C ILE A 8 -9.55 0.65 2.26
N ASP A 9 -8.97 1.80 2.63
CA ASP A 9 -7.84 2.38 1.91
C ASP A 9 -6.54 1.71 2.39
N THR A 10 -5.91 0.91 1.54
CA THR A 10 -4.77 0.08 1.94
C THR A 10 -3.42 0.77 1.81
N HIS A 11 -3.38 2.05 1.37
CA HIS A 11 -2.14 2.81 1.25
C HIS A 11 -2.41 4.33 1.20
N ALA A 12 -2.07 5.03 2.28
CA ALA A 12 -2.18 6.48 2.37
C ALA A 12 -1.05 7.08 3.23
N HIS A 13 -0.37 8.14 2.73
CA HIS A 13 0.63 8.91 3.47
C HIS A 13 -0.06 10.05 4.23
N LEU A 14 -0.69 9.74 5.35
CA LEU A 14 -1.45 10.72 6.15
C LEU A 14 -0.53 11.79 6.75
N ASP A 15 0.72 11.47 7.00
CA ASP A 15 1.74 12.37 7.53
C ASP A 15 2.13 13.52 6.58
N GLU A 16 1.86 13.36 5.28
CA GLU A 16 2.11 14.37 4.25
C GLU A 16 0.92 15.34 4.06
N LEU A 17 -0.24 15.05 4.65
CA LEU A 17 -1.41 15.92 4.54
C LEU A 17 -1.26 17.17 5.44
N PRO A 18 -1.69 18.35 4.96
CA PRO A 18 -1.71 19.55 5.79
C PRO A 18 -2.62 19.44 7.01
N ASP A 19 -3.73 18.72 6.88
CA ASP A 19 -4.70 18.45 7.93
C ASP A 19 -5.15 16.98 7.86
N PRO A 20 -4.40 16.06 8.49
CA PRO A 20 -4.76 14.65 8.51
C PRO A 20 -6.06 14.39 9.28
N GLU A 21 -6.37 15.18 10.32
CA GLU A 21 -7.59 15.00 11.12
C GLU A 21 -8.85 15.26 10.29
N ALA A 22 -8.86 16.34 9.49
CA ALA A 22 -9.97 16.62 8.58
C ALA A 22 -10.12 15.51 7.52
N ALA A 23 -9.02 14.99 6.99
CA ALA A 23 -9.04 13.90 6.00
C ALA A 23 -9.56 12.58 6.60
N ILE A 24 -9.17 12.27 7.83
CA ILE A 24 -9.65 11.09 8.57
C ILE A 24 -11.14 11.19 8.88
N LYS A 25 -11.61 12.38 9.31
CA LYS A 25 -13.03 12.63 9.54
C LYS A 25 -13.84 12.43 8.26
N GLU A 26 -13.39 13.04 7.15
CA GLU A 26 -14.04 12.88 5.84
C GLU A 26 -14.07 11.42 5.38
N ALA A 27 -13.00 10.66 5.60
CA ALA A 27 -12.94 9.25 5.26
C ALA A 27 -14.00 8.43 6.04
N ARG A 28 -14.15 8.68 7.35
CA ARG A 28 -15.21 8.05 8.17
C ARG A 28 -16.61 8.39 7.66
N GLU A 29 -16.88 9.67 7.41
CA GLU A 29 -18.16 10.15 6.87
C GLU A 29 -18.41 9.60 5.44
N GLY A 30 -17.34 9.35 4.69
CA GLY A 30 -17.34 8.72 3.36
C GLY A 30 -17.47 7.20 3.36
N GLY A 31 -17.68 6.58 4.54
CA GLY A 31 -17.96 5.14 4.66
C GLY A 31 -16.73 4.22 4.62
N LEU A 32 -15.52 4.74 4.82
CA LEU A 32 -14.35 3.89 4.97
C LEU A 32 -14.42 3.15 6.31
N LEU A 33 -14.01 1.89 6.28
CA LEU A 33 -13.90 1.04 7.48
C LEU A 33 -12.54 1.21 8.16
N ALA A 34 -11.47 1.45 7.39
CA ALA A 34 -10.11 1.62 7.89
C ALA A 34 -9.22 2.27 6.84
N ILE A 35 -8.06 2.76 7.30
CA ILE A 35 -6.96 3.25 6.46
C ILE A 35 -5.67 2.60 6.97
N VAL A 36 -4.86 2.06 6.06
CA VAL A 36 -3.47 1.70 6.33
C VAL A 36 -2.62 2.95 6.05
N ALA A 37 -2.14 3.57 7.12
CA ALA A 37 -1.27 4.74 7.04
C ALA A 37 0.18 4.28 6.88
N VAL A 38 0.90 4.82 5.90
CA VAL A 38 2.19 4.31 5.45
C VAL A 38 3.27 5.38 5.56
N GLY A 39 4.36 5.07 6.27
CA GLY A 39 5.51 5.93 6.38
C GLY A 39 6.59 5.60 5.33
N GLN A 40 7.58 6.50 5.17
CA GLN A 40 8.61 6.42 4.13
C GLN A 40 10.05 6.62 4.64
N ASP A 41 10.20 7.17 5.84
CA ASP A 41 11.48 7.46 6.51
C ASP A 41 11.26 7.61 8.04
N ILE A 42 12.30 7.89 8.80
CA ILE A 42 12.21 8.03 10.27
C ILE A 42 11.12 9.03 10.68
N SER A 43 11.12 10.21 10.07
CA SER A 43 10.18 11.28 10.44
C SER A 43 8.74 10.93 10.12
N SER A 44 8.48 10.44 8.92
CA SER A 44 7.14 10.03 8.48
C SER A 44 6.64 8.80 9.25
N ASN A 45 7.52 7.83 9.56
CA ASN A 45 7.20 6.68 10.39
C ASN A 45 6.71 7.09 11.79
N LEU A 46 7.41 8.03 12.44
CA LEU A 46 7.01 8.52 13.77
C LEU A 46 5.66 9.23 13.74
N LYS A 47 5.42 10.09 12.75
CA LYS A 47 4.11 10.75 12.57
C LYS A 47 3.00 9.76 12.27
N THR A 48 3.26 8.75 11.42
CA THR A 48 2.30 7.70 11.10
C THR A 48 1.88 6.92 12.36
N LEU A 49 2.84 6.55 13.21
CA LEU A 49 2.57 5.91 14.49
C LEU A 49 1.76 6.81 15.44
N GLU A 50 2.09 8.10 15.51
CA GLU A 50 1.36 9.08 16.33
C GLU A 50 -0.09 9.23 15.86
N ILE A 51 -0.33 9.39 14.55
CA ILE A 51 -1.67 9.50 13.97
C ILE A 51 -2.46 8.22 14.28
N ALA A 52 -1.87 7.04 14.06
CA ALA A 52 -2.55 5.76 14.34
C ALA A 52 -2.90 5.62 15.82
N GLY A 53 -2.03 6.03 16.73
CA GLY A 53 -2.28 6.02 18.17
C GLY A 53 -3.47 6.89 18.60
N ARG A 54 -3.80 7.96 17.86
CA ARG A 54 -4.99 8.79 18.11
C ARG A 54 -6.30 8.20 17.56
N HIS A 55 -6.20 7.27 16.59
CA HIS A 55 -7.36 6.70 15.89
C HIS A 55 -7.36 5.16 15.91
N PRO A 56 -7.32 4.53 17.10
CA PRO A 56 -7.28 3.07 17.19
C PRO A 56 -8.52 2.43 16.54
N GLY A 57 -8.33 1.30 15.86
CA GLY A 57 -9.40 0.58 15.16
C GLY A 57 -9.82 1.19 13.82
N PHE A 58 -9.24 2.34 13.43
CA PHE A 58 -9.49 2.95 12.11
C PHE A 58 -8.22 3.23 11.32
N ILE A 59 -7.18 3.73 11.96
CA ILE A 59 -5.88 3.93 11.32
C ILE A 59 -4.94 2.82 11.78
N PHE A 60 -4.39 2.09 10.80
CA PHE A 60 -3.47 0.99 11.02
C PHE A 60 -2.10 1.36 10.46
N PRO A 61 -1.04 1.46 11.28
CA PRO A 61 0.25 1.95 10.82
C PRO A 61 1.04 0.88 10.08
N ALA A 62 1.75 1.32 9.04
CA ALA A 62 2.85 0.63 8.41
C ALA A 62 4.08 1.55 8.42
N VAL A 63 5.23 1.04 8.83
CA VAL A 63 6.49 1.79 8.83
C VAL A 63 7.40 1.27 7.73
N GLY A 64 8.10 2.18 7.04
CA GLY A 64 8.90 1.82 5.90
C GLY A 64 10.10 2.71 5.63
N TYR A 65 10.84 2.36 4.58
CA TYR A 65 11.96 3.12 4.08
C TYR A 65 11.92 3.12 2.55
N HIS A 66 11.37 4.18 2.00
CA HIS A 66 11.11 4.30 0.58
C HIS A 66 12.42 4.50 -0.23
N PRO A 67 12.58 3.92 -1.43
CA PRO A 67 13.80 4.05 -2.23
C PRO A 67 14.21 5.49 -2.58
N TRP A 68 13.30 6.47 -2.49
CA TRP A 68 13.61 7.89 -2.68
C TRP A 68 14.25 8.55 -1.45
N ARG A 69 14.09 7.94 -0.28
CA ARG A 69 14.52 8.49 1.03
C ARG A 69 15.85 7.89 1.50
N LEU A 70 16.38 6.87 0.81
CA LEU A 70 17.63 6.20 1.20
C LEU A 70 18.77 7.19 1.34
N ASN A 71 19.41 7.18 2.50
CA ASN A 71 20.51 8.06 2.85
C ASN A 71 21.57 7.28 3.66
N PRO A 72 22.78 7.08 3.11
CA PRO A 72 23.84 6.32 3.79
C PRO A 72 24.15 6.76 5.20
N ASP A 73 23.94 8.05 5.53
CA ASP A 73 24.21 8.59 6.85
C ASP A 73 23.15 8.19 7.90
N THR A 74 21.97 7.75 7.47
CA THR A 74 20.85 7.39 8.35
C THR A 74 20.26 6.00 8.06
N ASP A 75 20.81 5.26 7.10
CA ASP A 75 20.28 3.94 6.70
C ASP A 75 20.24 2.98 7.90
N GLU A 76 21.34 2.86 8.66
CA GLU A 76 21.44 1.97 9.82
C GLU A 76 20.45 2.36 10.93
N GLU A 77 20.35 3.65 11.27
CA GLU A 77 19.38 4.14 12.25
C GLU A 77 17.94 3.86 11.79
N THR A 78 17.62 4.09 10.51
CA THR A 78 16.29 3.87 9.96
C THR A 78 15.89 2.41 10.05
N LEU A 79 16.79 1.49 9.70
CA LEU A 79 16.55 0.04 9.79
C LEU A 79 16.32 -0.39 11.24
N SER A 80 17.13 0.10 12.19
CA SER A 80 16.97 -0.18 13.63
C SER A 80 15.62 0.30 14.15
N ARG A 81 15.23 1.55 13.84
CA ARG A 81 13.94 2.11 14.23
C ARG A 81 12.75 1.35 13.67
N ILE A 82 12.85 0.88 12.43
CA ILE A 82 11.82 0.04 11.82
C ILE A 82 11.71 -1.29 12.57
N ASP A 83 12.83 -1.97 12.83
CA ASP A 83 12.85 -3.25 13.55
C ASP A 83 12.22 -3.13 14.95
N GLU A 84 12.51 -2.05 15.68
CA GLU A 84 11.97 -1.76 17.01
C GLU A 84 10.44 -1.53 16.98
N ASN A 85 9.92 -0.82 15.97
CA ASN A 85 8.52 -0.39 15.94
C ASN A 85 7.58 -1.35 15.20
N LEU A 86 8.11 -2.29 14.42
CA LEU A 86 7.32 -3.11 13.51
C LEU A 86 6.30 -4.01 14.23
N THR A 87 6.51 -4.34 15.50
CA THR A 87 5.55 -5.10 16.31
C THR A 87 4.23 -4.38 16.50
N HIS A 88 4.24 -3.04 16.50
CA HIS A 88 3.07 -2.18 16.64
C HIS A 88 2.38 -1.86 15.30
N CYS A 89 2.92 -2.38 14.20
CA CYS A 89 2.44 -2.09 12.83
C CYS A 89 1.74 -3.30 12.23
N VAL A 90 0.84 -3.05 11.28
CA VAL A 90 0.16 -4.10 10.52
C VAL A 90 0.99 -4.61 9.34
N ALA A 91 1.96 -3.81 8.87
CA ALA A 91 2.85 -4.14 7.76
C ALA A 91 4.18 -3.40 7.86
N LEU A 92 5.20 -3.88 7.14
CA LEU A 92 6.39 -3.13 6.80
C LEU A 92 6.20 -2.52 5.40
N GLY A 93 6.16 -1.23 5.31
CA GLY A 93 5.94 -0.47 4.06
C GLY A 93 5.85 1.04 4.34
N GLU A 94 6.18 1.85 3.34
CA GLU A 94 6.49 1.48 1.97
C GLU A 94 7.99 1.17 1.80
N ILE A 95 8.29 0.06 1.14
CA ILE A 95 9.66 -0.39 0.85
C ILE A 95 9.74 -0.87 -0.60
N GLY A 96 10.91 -0.95 -1.19
CA GLY A 96 11.00 -1.54 -2.52
C GLY A 96 12.06 -0.96 -3.43
N LEU A 97 11.78 -0.95 -4.74
CA LEU A 97 12.73 -0.58 -5.78
C LEU A 97 12.12 0.41 -6.78
N ASP A 98 12.77 1.55 -6.96
CA ASP A 98 12.45 2.53 -8.01
C ASP A 98 13.66 2.74 -8.93
N TYR A 99 13.59 2.22 -10.16
CA TYR A 99 14.70 2.37 -11.10
C TYR A 99 14.71 3.72 -11.83
N LYS A 100 13.82 4.65 -11.48
CA LYS A 100 13.87 6.07 -11.85
C LYS A 100 14.46 6.96 -10.75
N ALA A 101 14.58 6.44 -9.53
CA ALA A 101 15.19 7.18 -8.42
C ALA A 101 16.69 7.46 -8.70
N LYS A 102 17.22 8.49 -8.03
CA LYS A 102 18.65 8.86 -8.14
C LYS A 102 19.56 7.83 -7.46
N THR A 103 19.06 7.16 -6.43
CA THR A 103 19.80 6.14 -5.67
C THR A 103 20.14 4.95 -6.56
N LYS A 104 21.39 4.52 -6.52
CA LYS A 104 21.89 3.41 -7.35
C LYS A 104 21.11 2.13 -7.07
N LYS A 105 20.73 1.39 -8.13
CA LYS A 105 20.00 0.12 -8.03
C LYS A 105 20.62 -0.89 -7.06
N LYS A 106 21.95 -0.94 -6.97
CA LYS A 106 22.67 -1.84 -6.03
C LYS A 106 22.38 -1.48 -4.58
N VAL A 107 22.36 -0.18 -4.23
CA VAL A 107 22.04 0.31 -2.89
C VAL A 107 20.59 0.00 -2.54
N GLN A 108 19.66 0.35 -3.44
CA GLN A 108 18.24 0.03 -3.24
C GLN A 108 18.02 -1.46 -2.96
N LYS A 109 18.66 -2.36 -3.73
CA LYS A 109 18.53 -3.81 -3.52
C LYS A 109 19.11 -4.27 -2.19
N ALA A 110 20.23 -3.71 -1.75
CA ALA A 110 20.83 -4.05 -0.46
C ALA A 110 19.90 -3.69 0.69
N ILE A 111 19.43 -2.44 0.75
CA ILE A 111 18.50 -1.98 1.79
C ILE A 111 17.15 -2.73 1.71
N PHE A 112 16.62 -2.96 0.50
CA PHE A 112 15.40 -3.73 0.34
C PHE A 112 15.52 -5.16 0.90
N LEU A 113 16.67 -5.81 0.70
CA LEU A 113 16.92 -7.15 1.23
C LEU A 113 16.94 -7.15 2.77
N GLU A 114 17.56 -6.15 3.40
CA GLU A 114 17.58 -6.00 4.86
C GLU A 114 16.16 -5.75 5.40
N LEU A 115 15.37 -4.88 4.77
CA LEU A 115 13.98 -4.64 5.13
C LEU A 115 13.12 -5.91 5.00
N LEU A 116 13.31 -6.69 3.94
CA LEU A 116 12.63 -7.98 3.80
C LEU A 116 13.03 -8.98 4.90
N ALA A 117 14.30 -8.99 5.32
CA ALA A 117 14.75 -9.82 6.44
C ALA A 117 14.09 -9.41 7.76
N ILE A 118 13.95 -8.11 8.01
CA ILE A 118 13.22 -7.57 9.17
C ILE A 118 11.73 -7.99 9.10
N ALA A 119 11.06 -7.81 7.96
CA ALA A 119 9.66 -8.22 7.79
C ALA A 119 9.47 -9.72 8.07
N ARG A 120 10.36 -10.56 7.54
CA ARG A 120 10.35 -12.01 7.78
C ARG A 120 10.55 -12.37 9.26
N LYS A 121 11.49 -11.69 9.96
CA LYS A 121 11.74 -11.87 11.39
C LYS A 121 10.48 -11.65 12.23
N HIS A 122 9.71 -10.63 11.90
CA HIS A 122 8.48 -10.26 12.61
C HIS A 122 7.20 -10.87 12.01
N ASP A 123 7.33 -11.66 10.94
CA ASP A 123 6.22 -12.27 10.21
C ASP A 123 5.16 -11.25 9.74
N LYS A 124 5.61 -10.09 9.29
CA LYS A 124 4.73 -9.01 8.84
C LYS A 124 4.55 -9.00 7.31
N PRO A 125 3.36 -8.62 6.83
CA PRO A 125 3.16 -8.28 5.42
C PRO A 125 4.11 -7.17 4.99
N VAL A 126 4.44 -7.12 3.69
CA VAL A 126 5.20 -6.01 3.10
C VAL A 126 4.39 -5.26 2.06
N ILE A 127 4.44 -3.92 2.08
CA ILE A 127 3.88 -3.06 1.04
C ILE A 127 5.03 -2.62 0.13
N VAL A 128 5.00 -3.06 -1.13
CA VAL A 128 6.15 -3.01 -2.05
C VAL A 128 5.93 -1.96 -3.13
N HIS A 129 6.79 -0.96 -3.11
CA HIS A 129 6.96 0.00 -4.20
C HIS A 129 7.71 -0.62 -5.37
N CYS A 130 7.15 -0.51 -6.57
CA CYS A 130 7.80 -1.00 -7.79
C CYS A 130 7.67 0.01 -8.93
N ARG A 131 8.81 0.58 -9.36
CA ARG A 131 8.85 1.39 -10.57
C ARG A 131 9.95 0.91 -11.51
N TYR A 132 9.54 0.30 -12.64
CA TYR A 132 10.44 -0.40 -13.59
C TYR A 132 11.27 -1.53 -12.95
N SER A 133 10.74 -2.16 -11.89
CA SER A 133 11.47 -3.12 -11.05
C SER A 133 10.63 -4.34 -10.62
N HIS A 134 9.40 -4.47 -11.12
CA HIS A 134 8.39 -5.45 -10.64
C HIS A 134 8.93 -6.88 -10.56
N GLU A 135 9.54 -7.40 -11.64
CA GLU A 135 10.10 -8.76 -11.65
C GLU A 135 11.22 -8.94 -10.62
N THR A 136 12.10 -7.91 -10.48
CA THR A 136 13.19 -7.97 -9.52
C THR A 136 12.65 -7.95 -8.10
N ALA A 137 11.70 -7.06 -7.79
CA ALA A 137 11.09 -6.97 -6.47
C ALA A 137 10.33 -8.26 -6.13
N TYR A 138 9.51 -8.79 -7.05
CA TYR A 138 8.80 -10.06 -6.88
C TYR A 138 9.77 -11.20 -6.52
N ARG A 139 10.86 -11.35 -7.27
CA ARG A 139 11.86 -12.38 -7.04
C ARG A 139 12.48 -12.26 -5.66
N MET A 140 12.90 -11.05 -5.24
CA MET A 140 13.49 -10.82 -3.93
C MET A 140 12.51 -11.12 -2.79
N VAL A 141 11.26 -10.69 -2.89
CA VAL A 141 10.19 -10.97 -1.91
C VAL A 141 9.98 -12.49 -1.77
N LYS A 142 9.93 -13.20 -2.90
CA LYS A 142 9.73 -14.66 -2.93
C LYS A 142 10.94 -15.43 -2.39
N GLU A 143 12.15 -15.06 -2.79
CA GLU A 143 13.41 -15.71 -2.34
C GLU A 143 13.64 -15.56 -0.84
N VAL A 144 13.29 -14.42 -0.25
CA VAL A 144 13.33 -14.21 1.21
C VAL A 144 12.25 -15.04 1.92
N GLY A 145 11.19 -15.45 1.23
CA GLY A 145 10.10 -16.24 1.81
C GLY A 145 9.11 -15.41 2.61
N ILE A 146 8.82 -14.19 2.14
CA ILE A 146 7.75 -13.35 2.69
C ILE A 146 6.41 -14.04 2.46
N ARG A 147 5.59 -14.16 3.50
CA ARG A 147 4.31 -14.88 3.42
C ARG A 147 3.18 -14.04 2.80
N LYS A 148 3.19 -12.72 3.01
CA LYS A 148 2.18 -11.79 2.48
C LYS A 148 2.88 -10.54 1.95
N ALA A 149 2.57 -10.17 0.72
CA ALA A 149 3.09 -8.95 0.09
C ALA A 149 1.99 -8.25 -0.70
N ILE A 150 2.06 -6.94 -0.76
CA ILE A 150 1.21 -6.08 -1.56
C ILE A 150 2.11 -5.34 -2.55
N PHE A 151 1.92 -5.57 -3.85
CA PHE A 151 2.53 -4.76 -4.89
C PHE A 151 1.59 -3.58 -5.13
N HIS A 152 1.88 -2.46 -4.44
CA HIS A 152 0.98 -1.32 -4.46
C HIS A 152 1.01 -0.60 -5.81
N TRP A 153 -0.10 0.10 -6.15
CA TRP A 153 -0.27 0.77 -7.44
C TRP A 153 0.23 -0.07 -8.62
N TYR A 154 -0.25 -1.30 -8.71
CA TYR A 154 0.31 -2.25 -9.66
C TYR A 154 0.09 -1.82 -11.12
N SER A 155 1.17 -1.43 -11.78
CA SER A 155 1.23 -1.06 -13.20
C SER A 155 2.32 -1.85 -13.94
N GLY A 156 2.65 -3.03 -13.42
CA GLY A 156 3.69 -3.92 -13.95
C GLY A 156 3.20 -4.82 -15.10
N PRO A 157 4.08 -5.73 -15.55
CA PRO A 157 3.78 -6.68 -16.61
C PRO A 157 2.56 -7.57 -16.28
N ILE A 158 1.68 -7.77 -17.25
CA ILE A 158 0.46 -8.60 -17.08
C ILE A 158 0.82 -10.08 -16.86
N ASP A 159 1.85 -10.57 -17.51
CA ASP A 159 2.35 -11.95 -17.38
C ASP A 159 2.98 -12.24 -16.01
N LEU A 160 3.33 -11.22 -15.24
CA LEU A 160 3.78 -11.37 -13.85
C LEU A 160 2.61 -11.55 -12.85
N ILE A 161 1.41 -11.11 -13.21
CA ILE A 161 0.22 -11.16 -12.32
C ILE A 161 -0.10 -12.57 -11.83
N PRO A 162 -0.15 -13.62 -12.69
CA PRO A 162 -0.39 -14.97 -12.21
C PRO A 162 0.66 -15.43 -11.19
N LEU A 163 1.94 -15.12 -11.42
CA LEU A 163 3.01 -15.50 -10.52
C LEU A 163 2.91 -14.84 -9.14
N ILE A 164 2.50 -13.56 -9.12
CA ILE A 164 2.25 -12.81 -7.87
C ILE A 164 1.03 -13.41 -7.14
N ALA A 165 -0.06 -13.67 -7.87
CA ALA A 165 -1.29 -14.21 -7.32
C ALA A 165 -1.12 -15.63 -6.76
N ASP A 166 -0.41 -16.51 -7.49
CA ASP A 166 -0.12 -17.91 -7.09
C ASP A 166 0.83 -17.98 -5.89
N ALA A 167 1.70 -16.98 -5.73
CA ALA A 167 2.53 -16.83 -4.52
C ALA A 167 1.70 -16.39 -3.29
N GLY A 168 0.40 -16.11 -3.44
CA GLY A 168 -0.47 -15.65 -2.37
C GLY A 168 -0.45 -14.14 -2.16
N TYR A 169 0.27 -13.38 -2.98
CA TYR A 169 0.44 -11.94 -2.83
C TYR A 169 -0.70 -11.13 -3.46
N TYR A 170 -0.80 -9.87 -3.08
CA TYR A 170 -1.86 -8.95 -3.49
C TYR A 170 -1.29 -7.85 -4.39
N MET A 171 -2.18 -7.22 -5.14
CA MET A 171 -1.91 -6.06 -5.98
C MET A 171 -3.00 -5.03 -5.73
N SER A 172 -2.67 -3.75 -5.70
CA SER A 172 -3.66 -2.70 -5.44
C SER A 172 -3.93 -1.81 -6.64
N ALA A 173 -5.14 -1.30 -6.68
CA ALA A 173 -5.62 -0.30 -7.61
C ALA A 173 -5.72 1.05 -6.92
N CYS A 174 -5.39 2.13 -7.64
CA CYS A 174 -5.46 3.50 -7.18
C CYS A 174 -6.22 4.41 -8.18
N PRO A 175 -6.48 5.70 -7.88
CA PRO A 175 -7.18 6.61 -8.78
C PRO A 175 -6.54 6.83 -10.16
N ALA A 176 -5.29 6.39 -10.38
CA ALA A 176 -4.68 6.40 -11.71
C ALA A 176 -5.49 5.64 -12.78
N LEU A 177 -6.43 4.77 -12.36
CA LEU A 177 -7.39 4.13 -13.26
C LEU A 177 -8.20 5.10 -14.11
N LEU A 178 -8.37 6.35 -13.65
CA LEU A 178 -9.10 7.39 -14.39
C LEU A 178 -8.46 7.72 -15.74
N TYR A 179 -7.14 7.55 -15.88
CA TYR A 179 -6.42 7.98 -17.08
C TYR A 179 -5.29 7.07 -17.55
N ASN A 180 -4.81 6.14 -16.71
CA ASN A 180 -3.67 5.29 -17.03
C ASN A 180 -4.13 3.95 -17.61
N ALA A 181 -4.05 3.81 -18.94
CA ALA A 181 -4.47 2.60 -19.65
C ALA A 181 -3.64 1.36 -19.26
N TYR A 182 -2.34 1.52 -18.94
CA TYR A 182 -1.51 0.39 -18.49
C TYR A 182 -1.96 -0.11 -17.13
N HIS A 183 -2.21 0.81 -16.19
CA HIS A 183 -2.76 0.45 -14.87
C HIS A 183 -4.11 -0.22 -15.01
N SER A 184 -5.03 0.34 -15.83
CA SER A 184 -6.34 -0.25 -16.10
C SER A 184 -6.25 -1.67 -16.67
N SER A 185 -5.35 -1.90 -17.64
CA SER A 185 -5.15 -3.23 -18.22
C SER A 185 -4.60 -4.23 -17.20
N ALA A 186 -3.65 -3.81 -16.37
CA ALA A 186 -3.10 -4.63 -15.31
C ALA A 186 -4.18 -4.99 -14.27
N ILE A 187 -4.93 -4.01 -13.76
CA ILE A 187 -5.99 -4.24 -12.76
C ILE A 187 -7.13 -5.10 -13.32
N ASN A 188 -7.47 -4.97 -14.60
CA ASN A 188 -8.43 -5.88 -15.22
C ASN A 188 -7.98 -7.34 -15.16
N ALA A 189 -6.69 -7.61 -15.32
CA ALA A 189 -6.11 -8.95 -15.27
C ALA A 189 -5.92 -9.51 -13.85
N VAL A 190 -5.83 -8.65 -12.82
CA VAL A 190 -5.67 -9.10 -11.42
C VAL A 190 -6.90 -9.89 -10.96
N PRO A 191 -6.77 -11.13 -10.44
CA PRO A 191 -7.89 -11.85 -9.83
C PRO A 191 -8.53 -11.05 -8.69
N LEU A 192 -9.85 -10.99 -8.62
CA LEU A 192 -10.55 -10.22 -7.59
C LEU A 192 -10.13 -10.64 -6.16
N SER A 193 -9.89 -11.93 -5.94
CA SER A 193 -9.40 -12.47 -4.66
C SER A 193 -7.98 -12.00 -4.26
N LYS A 194 -7.28 -11.29 -5.14
CA LYS A 194 -5.93 -10.75 -4.92
C LYS A 194 -5.85 -9.24 -5.14
N LEU A 195 -6.99 -8.58 -5.27
CA LEU A 195 -7.08 -7.15 -5.49
C LEU A 195 -7.34 -6.40 -4.18
N LEU A 196 -6.64 -5.27 -4.01
CA LEU A 196 -6.85 -4.29 -2.95
C LEU A 196 -7.18 -2.93 -3.56
N LEU A 197 -7.73 -2.03 -2.75
CA LEU A 197 -8.03 -0.64 -3.13
C LEU A 197 -7.18 0.31 -2.29
N GLU A 198 -6.66 1.35 -2.93
CA GLU A 198 -5.89 2.39 -2.26
C GLU A 198 -6.10 3.75 -2.90
N THR A 199 -5.60 4.79 -2.24
CA THR A 199 -5.56 6.15 -2.80
C THR A 199 -4.15 6.63 -3.11
N ASP A 200 -3.14 6.11 -2.42
CA ASP A 200 -1.78 6.66 -2.42
C ASP A 200 -1.77 8.18 -2.12
N THR A 201 -2.66 8.58 -1.20
CA THR A 201 -2.78 9.97 -0.73
C THR A 201 -1.42 10.46 -0.20
N PRO A 202 -0.95 11.70 -0.54
CA PRO A 202 -1.69 12.80 -1.22
C PRO A 202 -1.36 12.98 -2.71
N VAL A 203 -1.08 11.90 -3.44
CA VAL A 203 -0.70 11.97 -4.86
C VAL A 203 -1.70 12.79 -5.68
N GLN A 204 -1.18 13.61 -6.59
CA GLN A 204 -1.98 14.37 -7.54
C GLN A 204 -2.26 13.52 -8.80
N TYR A 205 -3.51 13.13 -8.99
CA TYR A 205 -3.99 12.39 -10.17
C TYR A 205 -4.70 13.35 -11.14
N GLN A 206 -3.95 14.00 -12.04
CA GLN A 206 -4.46 15.07 -12.89
C GLN A 206 -5.16 16.17 -12.04
N GLU A 207 -6.48 16.31 -12.17
CA GLU A 207 -7.28 17.29 -11.42
C GLU A 207 -7.64 16.82 -9.99
N LEU A 208 -7.39 15.55 -9.65
CA LEU A 208 -7.73 14.98 -8.36
C LEU A 208 -6.52 15.01 -7.41
N ALA A 209 -6.54 15.90 -6.41
CA ALA A 209 -5.65 15.79 -5.25
C ALA A 209 -6.19 14.67 -4.34
N ALA A 210 -5.46 13.56 -4.25
CA ALA A 210 -5.95 12.39 -3.55
C ALA A 210 -6.12 12.66 -2.04
N ARG A 211 -7.21 12.11 -1.51
CA ARG A 211 -7.55 12.03 -0.09
C ARG A 211 -8.07 10.62 0.17
N PRO A 212 -7.99 10.09 1.39
CA PRO A 212 -8.41 8.70 1.66
C PRO A 212 -9.85 8.40 1.23
N VAL A 213 -10.78 9.36 1.32
CA VAL A 213 -12.16 9.20 0.84
C VAL A 213 -12.25 8.86 -0.65
N HIS A 214 -11.24 9.22 -1.44
CA HIS A 214 -11.21 8.93 -2.88
C HIS A 214 -10.96 7.45 -3.21
N VAL A 215 -10.74 6.58 -2.22
CA VAL A 215 -10.81 5.12 -2.44
C VAL A 215 -12.18 4.70 -2.98
N GLN A 216 -13.25 5.47 -2.72
CA GLN A 216 -14.56 5.30 -3.35
C GLN A 216 -14.53 5.54 -4.87
N VAL A 217 -13.65 6.45 -5.35
CA VAL A 217 -13.40 6.64 -6.79
C VAL A 217 -12.66 5.43 -7.35
N THR A 218 -11.63 4.95 -6.66
CA THR A 218 -10.90 3.73 -7.04
C THR A 218 -11.85 2.54 -7.16
N LEU A 219 -12.75 2.35 -6.18
CA LEU A 219 -13.77 1.31 -6.21
C LEU A 219 -14.66 1.40 -7.46
N GLN A 220 -15.18 2.60 -7.78
CA GLN A 220 -16.03 2.81 -8.96
C GLN A 220 -15.28 2.47 -10.25
N GLU A 221 -14.02 2.90 -10.35
CA GLU A 221 -13.21 2.63 -11.53
C GLU A 221 -12.84 1.14 -11.67
N VAL A 222 -12.57 0.45 -10.57
CA VAL A 222 -12.34 -1.01 -10.58
C VAL A 222 -13.60 -1.75 -11.07
N ALA A 223 -14.78 -1.37 -10.56
CA ALA A 223 -16.05 -1.95 -11.00
C ALA A 223 -16.27 -1.74 -12.52
N ARG A 224 -15.98 -0.52 -13.01
CA ARG A 224 -16.05 -0.19 -14.45
C ARG A 224 -15.06 -1.01 -15.28
N VAL A 225 -13.80 -1.09 -14.85
CA VAL A 225 -12.73 -1.78 -15.59
C VAL A 225 -12.98 -3.28 -15.65
N LYS A 226 -13.44 -3.87 -14.56
CA LYS A 226 -13.74 -5.33 -14.48
C LYS A 226 -15.12 -5.69 -15.02
N GLY A 227 -16.01 -4.71 -15.26
CA GLY A 227 -17.40 -4.98 -15.65
C GLY A 227 -18.17 -5.76 -14.59
N MET A 228 -17.87 -5.57 -13.31
CA MET A 228 -18.44 -6.30 -12.18
C MET A 228 -19.31 -5.40 -11.30
N ASN A 229 -20.15 -6.01 -10.48
CA ASN A 229 -20.96 -5.29 -9.50
C ASN A 229 -20.08 -4.61 -8.45
N ILE A 230 -20.40 -3.36 -8.13
CA ILE A 230 -19.60 -2.54 -7.21
C ILE A 230 -19.63 -3.06 -5.77
N GLU A 231 -20.76 -3.62 -5.34
CA GLU A 231 -20.94 -4.23 -4.03
C GLU A 231 -20.04 -5.47 -3.87
N GLU A 232 -19.96 -6.30 -4.93
CA GLU A 232 -19.09 -7.49 -4.96
C GLU A 232 -17.61 -7.08 -4.87
N ILE A 233 -17.20 -6.04 -5.60
CA ILE A 233 -15.83 -5.51 -5.53
C ILE A 233 -15.54 -4.99 -4.12
N ALA A 234 -16.44 -4.19 -3.55
CA ALA A 234 -16.27 -3.61 -2.22
C ALA A 234 -16.13 -4.69 -1.15
N GLU A 235 -17.01 -5.69 -1.17
CA GLU A 235 -16.97 -6.80 -0.22
C GLU A 235 -15.67 -7.60 -0.34
N GLN A 236 -15.33 -8.06 -1.55
CA GLN A 236 -14.15 -8.90 -1.74
C GLN A 236 -12.85 -8.17 -1.43
N THR A 237 -12.69 -6.91 -1.87
CA THR A 237 -11.46 -6.14 -1.59
C THR A 237 -11.31 -5.81 -0.11
N THR A 238 -12.42 -5.60 0.60
CA THR A 238 -12.43 -5.44 2.06
C THR A 238 -12.01 -6.73 2.77
N GLN A 239 -12.54 -7.89 2.34
CA GLN A 239 -12.13 -9.20 2.88
C GLN A 239 -10.63 -9.46 2.61
N ASN A 240 -10.16 -9.15 1.41
CA ASN A 240 -8.75 -9.27 1.05
C ASN A 240 -7.85 -8.41 1.96
N ALA A 241 -8.22 -7.15 2.21
CA ALA A 241 -7.48 -6.25 3.08
C ALA A 241 -7.45 -6.77 4.53
N LYS A 242 -8.60 -7.19 5.07
CA LYS A 242 -8.69 -7.81 6.40
C LYS A 242 -7.79 -9.05 6.51
N ALA A 243 -7.80 -9.92 5.51
CA ALA A 243 -6.96 -11.13 5.48
C ALA A 243 -5.47 -10.82 5.32
N CYS A 244 -5.13 -9.82 4.48
CA CYS A 244 -3.75 -9.42 4.24
C CYS A 244 -3.09 -8.86 5.50
N PHE A 245 -3.72 -7.88 6.12
CA PHE A 245 -3.20 -7.13 7.27
C PHE A 245 -3.63 -7.68 8.64
N ALA A 246 -4.39 -8.79 8.67
CA ALA A 246 -4.96 -9.37 9.90
C ALA A 246 -5.79 -8.36 10.71
N LEU A 247 -6.65 -7.59 10.05
CA LEU A 247 -7.51 -6.57 10.68
C LEU A 247 -8.75 -7.24 11.30
N THR A 248 -8.64 -7.73 12.51
CA THR A 248 -9.72 -8.46 13.21
C THR A 248 -10.80 -7.55 13.78
N ASP A 249 -10.44 -6.30 14.09
CA ASP A 249 -11.31 -5.35 14.81
C ASP A 249 -12.08 -4.40 13.88
N VAL A 250 -11.96 -4.60 12.57
CA VAL A 250 -12.69 -3.80 11.56
C VAL A 250 -14.02 -4.47 11.25
N VAL A 251 -15.12 -3.85 11.67
CA VAL A 251 -16.50 -4.36 11.51
C VAL A 251 -17.12 -3.85 10.21
#